data_a209ee623824c6c8380a064605c62d73
#
_entry.id   a209ee623824c6c8380a064605c62d73
#
_cell.length_a   1.000
_cell.length_b   1.000
_cell.length_c   1.000
_cell.angle_alpha   90.00
_cell.angle_beta   90.00
_cell.angle_gamma   90.00
#
_symmetry.space_group_name_H-M   'P 1'
#
loop_
_entity.id
_entity.type
_entity.pdbx_description
1 polymer ?
#
loop_
_entity_poly.entity_id
_entity_poly.type
_entity_poly.pdbx_seq_one_letter_code
_entity_poly.pdbx_strand_id
1 'polypeptide(L)'
;MRLGAWLVGALTILVTLFTADVLASQNEDPFLKLAQRSPDGVLKLNPALFRDLMTSKRDYDVFILYTALGARFRCVACQMVDQPFSEVARGVKASKHRNKLLMAKADAEENVDIFRMVRVLFINNS
;
A
#
# COMPACT_ATOMS: atom_id res chain seq x y z
N MET A 1 35.72 -21.84 36.53
CA MET A 1 36.10 -21.64 35.13
C MET A 1 35.09 -22.15 34.07
N ARG A 2 34.08 -22.94 34.44
CA ARG A 2 33.08 -23.45 33.46
C ARG A 2 31.85 -22.56 33.24
N LEU A 3 31.61 -21.57 34.09
CA LEU A 3 30.47 -20.66 34.00
C LEU A 3 30.63 -19.54 32.94
N GLY A 4 31.87 -19.14 32.61
CA GLY A 4 32.13 -18.10 31.60
C GLY A 4 31.82 -18.50 30.16
N ALA A 5 31.99 -19.77 29.80
CA ALA A 5 31.75 -20.30 28.47
C ALA A 5 30.23 -20.36 28.14
N TRP A 6 29.39 -20.63 29.13
CA TRP A 6 27.93 -20.68 28.97
C TRP A 6 27.30 -19.27 28.79
N LEU A 7 27.84 -18.29 29.50
CA LEU A 7 27.38 -16.89 29.37
C LEU A 7 27.72 -16.28 28.02
N VAL A 8 28.90 -16.60 27.46
CA VAL A 8 29.31 -16.14 26.14
C VAL A 8 28.44 -16.77 25.04
N GLY A 9 28.13 -18.08 25.17
CA GLY A 9 27.25 -18.79 24.23
C GLY A 9 25.81 -18.26 24.23
N ALA A 10 25.27 -17.97 25.41
CA ALA A 10 23.90 -17.40 25.53
C ALA A 10 23.83 -15.98 24.95
N LEU A 11 24.86 -15.16 25.13
CA LEU A 11 24.90 -13.80 24.60
C LEU A 11 25.01 -13.78 23.07
N THR A 12 25.80 -14.69 22.47
CA THR A 12 25.92 -14.79 21.01
C THR A 12 24.65 -15.27 20.35
N ILE A 13 23.90 -16.20 20.94
CA ILE A 13 22.60 -16.67 20.44
C ILE A 13 21.56 -15.54 20.50
N LEU A 14 21.55 -14.76 21.57
CA LEU A 14 20.61 -13.63 21.72
C LEU A 14 20.84 -12.53 20.66
N VAL A 15 22.10 -12.22 20.36
CA VAL A 15 22.47 -11.23 19.34
C VAL A 15 22.08 -11.70 17.92
N THR A 16 22.27 -12.99 17.62
CA THR A 16 21.89 -13.52 16.28
C THR A 16 20.38 -13.56 16.06
N LEU A 17 19.57 -13.79 17.08
CA LEU A 17 18.11 -13.75 16.98
C LEU A 17 17.60 -12.31 16.76
N PHE A 18 18.27 -11.32 17.35
CA PHE A 18 17.87 -9.90 17.19
C PHE A 18 18.21 -9.34 15.80
N THR A 19 19.25 -9.84 15.14
CA THR A 19 19.66 -9.36 13.81
C THR A 19 18.77 -9.91 12.68
N ALA A 20 18.16 -11.08 12.86
CA ALA A 20 17.28 -11.69 11.85
C ALA A 20 15.97 -10.89 11.66
N ASP A 21 15.39 -10.36 12.74
CA ASP A 21 14.16 -9.56 12.68
C ASP A 21 14.37 -8.19 12.01
N VAL A 22 15.55 -7.59 12.17
CA VAL A 22 15.88 -6.29 11.55
C VAL A 22 16.08 -6.43 10.03
N LEU A 23 16.60 -7.56 9.55
CA LEU A 23 16.81 -7.81 8.11
C LEU A 23 15.50 -8.16 7.38
N ALA A 24 14.54 -8.79 8.04
CA ALA A 24 13.23 -9.11 7.46
C ALA A 24 12.36 -7.85 7.24
N SER A 25 12.58 -6.78 7.98
CA SER A 25 11.82 -5.51 7.87
C SER A 25 12.25 -4.63 6.70
N GLN A 26 13.35 -4.92 6.00
CA GLN A 26 13.92 -4.05 4.97
C GLN A 26 13.39 -4.33 3.55
N ASN A 27 12.62 -5.40 3.33
CA ASN A 27 12.13 -5.81 2.02
C ASN A 27 10.63 -5.56 1.79
N GLU A 28 9.96 -4.77 2.63
CA GLU A 28 8.56 -4.39 2.36
C GLU A 28 8.49 -3.36 1.23
N ASP A 29 7.63 -3.65 0.25
CA ASP A 29 7.34 -2.75 -0.86
C ASP A 29 6.88 -1.37 -0.35
N PRO A 30 7.42 -0.25 -0.90
CA PRO A 30 7.14 1.09 -0.43
C PRO A 30 5.65 1.48 -0.53
N PHE A 31 4.94 1.00 -1.55
CA PHE A 31 3.51 1.30 -1.73
C PHE A 31 2.65 0.58 -0.70
N LEU A 32 2.93 -0.70 -0.43
CA LEU A 32 2.27 -1.46 0.62
C LEU A 32 2.50 -0.81 1.99
N LYS A 33 3.74 -0.39 2.26
CA LYS A 33 4.09 0.30 3.50
C LYS A 33 3.35 1.64 3.67
N LEU A 34 3.22 2.42 2.60
CA LEU A 34 2.43 3.66 2.61
C LEU A 34 0.95 3.40 2.89
N ALA A 35 0.35 2.40 2.23
CA ALA A 35 -1.03 2.01 2.47
C ALA A 35 -1.25 1.52 3.92
N GLN A 36 -0.33 0.72 4.44
CA GLN A 36 -0.42 0.21 5.82
C GLN A 36 -0.29 1.32 6.89
N ARG A 37 0.39 2.41 6.58
CA ARG A 37 0.48 3.59 7.47
C ARG A 37 -0.78 4.44 7.46
N SER A 38 -1.58 4.40 6.39
CA SER A 38 -2.83 5.16 6.35
C SER A 38 -3.86 4.56 7.33
N PRO A 39 -4.73 5.37 7.93
CA PRO A 39 -5.70 4.90 8.92
C PRO A 39 -6.64 3.82 8.39
N ASP A 40 -7.04 3.93 7.13
CA ASP A 40 -7.99 3.04 6.46
C ASP A 40 -7.33 1.99 5.54
N GLY A 41 -5.99 1.97 5.45
CA GLY A 41 -5.29 1.04 4.56
C GLY A 41 -5.35 1.42 3.07
N VAL A 42 -5.79 2.63 2.75
CA VAL A 42 -5.89 3.14 1.37
C VAL A 42 -4.68 4.00 1.02
N LEU A 43 -4.00 3.67 -0.08
CA LEU A 43 -2.98 4.54 -0.66
C LEU A 43 -3.64 5.63 -1.50
N LYS A 44 -3.56 6.88 -1.05
CA LYS A 44 -3.98 8.03 -1.85
C LYS A 44 -2.95 8.30 -2.94
N LEU A 45 -3.39 8.24 -4.19
CA LEU A 45 -2.53 8.42 -5.35
C LEU A 45 -2.46 9.90 -5.75
N ASN A 46 -1.24 10.35 -6.00
CA ASN A 46 -0.95 11.53 -6.79
C ASN A 46 -0.35 11.12 -8.14
N PRO A 47 -0.16 12.03 -9.12
CA PRO A 47 0.34 11.66 -10.45
C PRO A 47 1.73 11.00 -10.45
N ALA A 48 2.61 11.35 -9.52
CA ALA A 48 3.94 10.73 -9.38
C ALA A 48 3.82 9.30 -8.86
N LEU A 49 3.14 9.10 -7.72
CA LEU A 49 2.90 7.76 -7.15
C LEU A 49 2.16 6.85 -8.13
N PHE A 50 1.21 7.38 -8.90
CA PHE A 50 0.50 6.61 -9.91
C PHE A 50 1.45 6.09 -11.00
N ARG A 51 2.30 6.94 -11.57
CA ARG A 51 3.29 6.53 -12.58
C ARG A 51 4.25 5.48 -12.02
N ASP A 52 4.79 5.72 -10.84
CA ASP A 52 5.73 4.81 -10.20
C ASP A 52 5.07 3.46 -9.92
N LEU A 53 3.83 3.45 -9.42
CA LEU A 53 3.06 2.24 -9.18
C LEU A 53 2.78 1.45 -10.47
N MET A 54 2.46 2.14 -11.58
CA MET A 54 2.17 1.49 -12.86
C MET A 54 3.41 0.90 -13.53
N THR A 55 4.60 1.42 -13.29
CA THR A 55 5.87 0.99 -13.89
C THR A 55 6.66 0.02 -13.01
N SER A 56 6.39 -0.04 -11.73
CA SER A 56 7.11 -0.90 -10.77
C SER A 56 6.79 -2.38 -10.98
N LYS A 57 7.81 -3.24 -10.90
CA LYS A 57 7.61 -4.69 -10.76
C LYS A 57 7.08 -5.00 -9.36
N ARG A 58 6.05 -5.82 -9.29
CA ARG A 58 5.41 -6.21 -8.02
C ARG A 58 4.85 -7.63 -8.11
N ASP A 59 4.69 -8.26 -6.96
CA ASP A 59 4.12 -9.61 -6.79
C ASP A 59 2.77 -9.59 -6.05
N TYR A 60 2.09 -8.44 -6.06
CA TYR A 60 0.78 -8.22 -5.46
C TYR A 60 -0.18 -7.52 -6.44
N ASP A 61 -1.46 -7.72 -6.22
CA ASP A 61 -2.52 -7.08 -6.99
C ASP A 61 -2.79 -5.65 -6.50
N VAL A 62 -3.25 -4.79 -7.39
CA VAL A 62 -3.63 -3.41 -7.08
C VAL A 62 -5.07 -3.18 -7.47
N PHE A 63 -5.87 -2.73 -6.51
CA PHE A 63 -7.24 -2.27 -6.75
C PHE A 63 -7.31 -0.76 -6.58
N ILE A 64 -7.62 -0.04 -7.67
CA ILE A 64 -7.68 1.42 -7.66
C ILE A 64 -9.13 1.87 -7.81
N LEU A 65 -9.63 2.60 -6.80
CA LEU A 65 -10.88 3.33 -6.89
C LEU A 65 -10.62 4.69 -7.55
N TYR A 66 -11.16 4.89 -8.75
CA TYR A 66 -11.24 6.21 -9.38
C TYR A 66 -12.53 6.88 -8.96
N THR A 67 -12.44 8.04 -8.32
CA THR A 67 -13.56 8.73 -7.71
C THR A 67 -13.51 10.24 -7.98
N ALA A 68 -14.63 10.93 -7.72
CA ALA A 68 -14.75 12.39 -7.87
C ALA A 68 -15.62 12.92 -6.71
N LEU A 69 -15.01 13.04 -5.53
CA LEU A 69 -15.73 13.37 -4.29
C LEU A 69 -16.05 14.86 -4.16
N GLY A 70 -15.34 15.73 -4.90
CA GLY A 70 -15.57 17.16 -4.86
C GLY A 70 -17.01 17.55 -5.24
N ALA A 71 -17.59 18.50 -4.52
CA ALA A 71 -18.98 18.93 -4.68
C ALA A 71 -19.32 19.36 -6.12
N ARG A 72 -18.34 19.88 -6.86
CA ARG A 72 -18.51 20.30 -8.27
C ARG A 72 -18.85 19.14 -9.22
N PHE A 73 -18.46 17.92 -8.89
CA PHE A 73 -18.71 16.74 -9.74
C PHE A 73 -20.10 16.15 -9.54
N ARG A 74 -20.76 16.45 -8.42
CA ARG A 74 -22.10 15.93 -8.06
C ARG A 74 -22.22 14.40 -8.23
N CYS A 75 -21.14 13.68 -7.97
CA CYS A 75 -21.08 12.23 -8.14
C CYS A 75 -21.66 11.53 -6.90
N VAL A 76 -22.96 11.28 -6.88
CA VAL A 76 -23.63 10.58 -5.79
C VAL A 76 -23.07 9.16 -5.60
N ALA A 77 -22.86 8.43 -6.70
CA ALA A 77 -22.28 7.08 -6.66
C ALA A 77 -20.88 7.08 -6.05
N CYS A 78 -20.05 8.10 -6.35
CA CYS A 78 -18.72 8.24 -5.74
C CYS A 78 -18.82 8.36 -4.21
N GLN A 79 -19.74 9.17 -3.71
CA GLN A 79 -19.95 9.35 -2.27
C GLN A 79 -20.46 8.08 -1.60
N MET A 80 -21.35 7.34 -2.27
CA MET A 80 -21.89 6.09 -1.74
C MET A 80 -20.85 4.96 -1.65
N VAL A 81 -19.86 4.94 -2.54
CA VAL A 81 -18.83 3.88 -2.60
C VAL A 81 -17.63 4.19 -1.70
N ASP A 82 -17.37 5.45 -1.37
CA ASP A 82 -16.14 5.86 -0.69
C ASP A 82 -15.98 5.22 0.70
N GLN A 83 -17.02 5.24 1.52
CA GLN A 83 -16.97 4.63 2.86
C GLN A 83 -16.87 3.10 2.80
N PRO A 84 -17.72 2.37 2.05
CA PRO A 84 -17.57 0.92 1.88
C PRO A 84 -16.19 0.51 1.37
N PHE A 85 -15.61 1.25 0.43
CA PHE A 85 -14.26 1.00 -0.06
C PHE A 85 -13.22 1.10 1.05
N SER A 86 -13.28 2.13 1.88
CA SER A 86 -12.37 2.30 3.03
C SER A 86 -12.58 1.20 4.09
N GLU A 87 -13.79 0.69 4.27
CA GLU A 87 -14.07 -0.44 5.17
C GLU A 87 -13.43 -1.74 4.67
N VAL A 88 -13.56 -2.02 3.38
CA VAL A 88 -12.89 -3.17 2.73
C VAL A 88 -11.36 -3.05 2.87
N ALA A 89 -10.81 -1.87 2.62
CA ALA A 89 -9.37 -1.63 2.73
C ALA A 89 -8.86 -1.85 4.16
N ARG A 90 -9.59 -1.43 5.19
CA ARG A 90 -9.28 -1.76 6.61
C ARG A 90 -9.28 -3.26 6.86
N GLY A 91 -10.24 -3.97 6.28
CA GLY A 91 -10.32 -5.44 6.33
C GLY A 91 -9.10 -6.10 5.69
N VAL A 92 -8.69 -5.65 4.51
CA VAL A 92 -7.47 -6.12 3.82
C VAL A 92 -6.23 -5.86 4.68
N LYS A 93 -6.07 -4.64 5.19
CA LYS A 93 -4.95 -4.25 6.06
C LYS A 93 -4.83 -5.15 7.29
N ALA A 94 -5.95 -5.53 7.91
CA ALA A 94 -5.99 -6.39 9.09
C ALA A 94 -5.84 -7.90 8.77
N SER A 95 -5.91 -8.29 7.50
CA SER A 95 -5.94 -9.68 7.07
C SER A 95 -4.55 -10.22 6.70
N LYS A 96 -4.48 -11.54 6.43
CA LYS A 96 -3.31 -12.19 5.84
C LYS A 96 -3.00 -11.72 4.40
N HIS A 97 -3.94 -11.04 3.74
CA HIS A 97 -3.80 -10.53 2.38
C HIS A 97 -3.16 -9.15 2.28
N ARG A 98 -2.81 -8.52 3.41
CA ARG A 98 -2.23 -7.16 3.47
C ARG A 98 -0.99 -6.94 2.58
N ASN A 99 -0.23 -8.00 2.28
CA ASN A 99 0.96 -7.96 1.42
C ASN A 99 0.69 -8.52 0.01
N LYS A 100 -0.56 -8.87 -0.31
CA LYS A 100 -0.95 -9.43 -1.61
C LYS A 100 -1.97 -8.58 -2.36
N LEU A 101 -2.57 -7.61 -1.70
CA LEU A 101 -3.52 -6.68 -2.29
C LEU A 101 -3.28 -5.26 -1.78
N LEU A 102 -2.97 -4.36 -2.68
CA LEU A 102 -2.89 -2.93 -2.44
C LEU A 102 -4.22 -2.27 -2.78
N MET A 103 -4.81 -1.59 -1.81
CA MET A 103 -5.99 -0.76 -2.01
C MET A 103 -5.56 0.69 -2.21
N ALA A 104 -5.91 1.29 -3.34
CA ALA A 104 -5.52 2.65 -3.69
C ALA A 104 -6.72 3.48 -4.16
N LYS A 105 -6.62 4.80 -4.07
CA LYS A 105 -7.67 5.73 -4.48
C LYS A 105 -7.08 6.92 -5.23
N ALA A 106 -7.71 7.29 -6.34
CA ALA A 106 -7.43 8.49 -7.11
C ALA A 106 -8.69 9.36 -7.18
N ASP A 107 -8.65 10.55 -6.58
CA ASP A 107 -9.76 11.50 -6.62
C ASP A 107 -9.52 12.57 -7.69
N ALA A 108 -10.49 12.75 -8.60
CA ALA A 108 -10.42 13.74 -9.67
C ALA A 108 -10.37 15.19 -9.16
N GLU A 109 -10.87 15.45 -7.94
CA GLU A 109 -10.76 16.78 -7.31
C GLU A 109 -9.31 17.19 -7.12
N GLU A 110 -8.49 16.26 -6.66
CA GLU A 110 -7.09 16.50 -6.30
C GLU A 110 -6.14 16.19 -7.46
N ASN A 111 -6.48 15.23 -8.35
CA ASN A 111 -5.52 14.61 -9.25
C ASN A 111 -6.09 14.34 -10.66
N VAL A 112 -6.63 15.37 -11.32
CA VAL A 112 -7.20 15.26 -12.68
C VAL A 112 -6.25 14.66 -13.72
N ASP A 113 -4.93 14.82 -13.54
CA ASP A 113 -3.94 14.30 -14.46
C ASP A 113 -3.87 12.76 -14.47
N ILE A 114 -4.17 12.10 -13.35
CA ILE A 114 -4.29 10.63 -13.33
C ILE A 114 -5.38 10.17 -14.30
N PHE A 115 -6.52 10.84 -14.31
CA PHE A 115 -7.65 10.50 -15.20
C PHE A 115 -7.31 10.72 -16.68
N ARG A 116 -6.50 11.72 -17.00
CA ARG A 116 -5.97 11.93 -18.35
C ARG A 116 -5.03 10.79 -18.77
N MET A 117 -4.11 10.39 -17.88
CA MET A 117 -3.20 9.27 -18.13
C MET A 117 -3.97 7.95 -18.36
N VAL A 118 -4.93 7.64 -17.51
CA VAL A 118 -5.77 6.43 -17.64
C VAL A 118 -6.53 6.43 -18.96
N ARG A 119 -7.14 7.55 -19.36
CA ARG A 119 -7.85 7.68 -20.64
C ARG A 119 -6.94 7.35 -21.82
N VAL A 120 -5.70 7.85 -21.82
CA VAL A 120 -4.72 7.59 -22.89
C VAL A 120 -4.37 6.11 -22.96
N LEU A 121 -4.20 5.43 -21.82
CA LEU A 121 -3.90 4.00 -21.78
C LEU A 121 -5.03 3.15 -22.37
N PHE A 122 -6.29 3.48 -22.13
CA PHE A 122 -7.43 2.75 -22.68
C PHE A 122 -7.60 2.96 -24.20
N ILE A 123 -7.32 4.16 -24.72
CA ILE A 123 -7.46 4.46 -26.15
C ILE A 123 -6.37 3.75 -26.99
N ASN A 124 -5.15 3.63 -26.46
CA ASN A 124 -4.02 3.03 -27.17
C ASN A 124 -4.03 1.49 -27.18
N ASN A 125 -4.88 0.86 -26.37
CA ASN A 125 -5.04 -0.62 -26.30
C ASN A 125 -6.28 -1.14 -27.01
N SER A 126 -7.00 -0.30 -27.74
CA SER A 126 -8.17 -0.66 -28.60
C SER A 126 -7.77 -0.61 -30.05
#